data_45a73dfd8eedd1a96897d6ebff8d8239
#
_entry.id   45a73dfd8eedd1a96897d6ebff8d8239
#
_cell.length_a   1.000
_cell.length_b   1.000
_cell.length_c   1.000
_cell.angle_alpha   90.00
_cell.angle_beta   90.00
_cell.angle_gamma   90.00
#
_symmetry.space_group_name_H-M   'P 1'
#
loop_
_entity.id
_entity.type
_entity.pdbx_description
1 polymer ?
#
loop_
_entity_poly.entity_id
_entity_poly.type
_entity_poly.pdbx_seq_one_letter_code
_entity_poly.pdbx_strand_id
1 'polypeptide(L)'
;MGLWMAGIGTILGAVNFITTIICMRAPGMTMFRMPLFVWNTLITSILVLIAFPILGGALLSLEVDRLFDAQIFAAEHGGAILWQHLFWFFGHPEVYIIALPFFGIVTEILPVFSRKPIFGYVGLVGATLGIAILSIAVWAHHMFVTGEVNLPFFSGMTFLIAVPTGVKFFNWIGTMWGGSLSFDTPMLWSIGFLTTFLFGGLTGVILASPRSTSTSPTPTSWWRTSTTWCSARWCSRCSPASTSGGRR
;
A
#
# COMPACT_ATOMS: atom_id res chain seq x y z
N MET A 1 -4.98 -20.45 -12.66
CA MET A 1 -6.34 -19.92 -12.98
C MET A 1 -7.06 -19.28 -11.79
N GLY A 2 -7.10 -19.83 -10.58
CA GLY A 2 -7.84 -19.23 -9.44
C GLY A 2 -7.45 -17.79 -9.11
N LEU A 3 -6.16 -17.49 -9.02
CA LEU A 3 -5.66 -16.13 -8.75
C LEU A 3 -6.03 -15.16 -9.89
N TRP A 4 -6.02 -15.62 -11.14
CA TRP A 4 -6.42 -14.81 -12.29
C TRP A 4 -7.91 -14.43 -12.23
N MET A 5 -8.79 -15.39 -11.89
CA MET A 5 -10.23 -15.13 -11.69
C MET A 5 -10.50 -14.18 -10.53
N ALA A 6 -9.78 -14.34 -9.41
CA ALA A 6 -9.86 -13.41 -8.29
C ALA A 6 -9.42 -11.98 -8.69
N GLY A 7 -8.39 -11.87 -9.55
CA GLY A 7 -7.95 -10.60 -10.10
C GLY A 7 -9.01 -9.88 -10.92
N ILE A 8 -9.76 -10.61 -11.77
CA ILE A 8 -10.89 -10.04 -12.51
C ILE A 8 -11.95 -9.50 -11.56
N GLY A 9 -12.31 -10.25 -10.52
CA GLY A 9 -13.28 -9.81 -9.51
C GLY A 9 -12.83 -8.52 -8.81
N THR A 10 -11.54 -8.43 -8.48
CA THR A 10 -10.94 -7.24 -7.86
C THR A 10 -10.99 -6.02 -8.79
N ILE A 11 -10.70 -6.20 -10.09
CA ILE A 11 -10.82 -5.14 -11.12
C ILE A 11 -12.26 -4.64 -11.22
N LEU A 12 -13.24 -5.54 -11.29
CA LEU A 12 -14.66 -5.17 -11.36
C LEU A 12 -15.10 -4.41 -10.10
N GLY A 13 -14.64 -4.83 -8.92
CA GLY A 13 -14.87 -4.11 -7.66
C GLY A 13 -14.27 -2.70 -7.68
N ALA A 14 -13.06 -2.54 -8.22
CA ALA A 14 -12.42 -1.24 -8.35
C ALA A 14 -13.19 -0.30 -9.30
N VAL A 15 -13.68 -0.81 -10.45
CA VAL A 15 -14.53 -0.04 -11.36
C VAL A 15 -15.79 0.45 -10.64
N ASN A 16 -16.43 -0.43 -9.86
CA ASN A 16 -17.61 -0.07 -9.08
C ASN A 16 -17.32 1.06 -8.08
N PHE A 17 -16.23 0.96 -7.30
CA PHE A 17 -15.85 2.03 -6.37
C PHE A 17 -15.55 3.35 -7.07
N ILE A 18 -14.79 3.34 -8.17
CA ILE A 18 -14.48 4.55 -8.95
C ILE A 18 -15.77 5.21 -9.46
N THR A 19 -16.64 4.43 -10.07
CA THR A 19 -17.91 4.92 -10.62
C THR A 19 -18.79 5.52 -9.52
N THR A 20 -18.92 4.83 -8.40
CA THR A 20 -19.70 5.30 -7.26
C THR A 20 -19.16 6.61 -6.71
N ILE A 21 -17.84 6.70 -6.48
CA ILE A 21 -17.21 7.89 -5.90
C ILE A 21 -17.24 9.08 -6.86
N ILE A 22 -17.09 8.85 -8.18
CA ILE A 22 -17.07 9.96 -9.15
C ILE A 22 -18.48 10.40 -9.52
N CYS A 23 -19.40 9.47 -9.77
CA CYS A 23 -20.71 9.77 -10.36
C CYS A 23 -21.84 9.89 -9.34
N MET A 24 -21.70 9.27 -8.14
CA MET A 24 -22.79 9.15 -7.18
C MET A 24 -22.54 9.92 -5.87
N ARG A 25 -21.75 10.97 -5.90
CA ARG A 25 -21.58 11.85 -4.73
C ARG A 25 -22.88 12.55 -4.36
N ALA A 26 -23.06 12.78 -3.07
CA ALA A 26 -24.19 13.56 -2.57
C ALA A 26 -24.20 14.99 -3.18
N PRO A 27 -25.38 15.59 -3.42
CA PRO A 27 -25.47 16.94 -3.91
C PRO A 27 -24.64 17.92 -3.06
N GLY A 28 -23.82 18.76 -3.71
CA GLY A 28 -22.93 19.72 -3.03
C GLY A 28 -21.61 19.14 -2.49
N MET A 29 -21.40 17.85 -2.56
CA MET A 29 -20.13 17.20 -2.19
C MET A 29 -19.14 17.27 -3.34
N THR A 30 -18.28 18.30 -3.33
CA THR A 30 -17.14 18.40 -4.24
C THR A 30 -16.02 17.44 -3.85
N MET A 31 -15.05 17.22 -4.75
CA MET A 31 -13.91 16.31 -4.48
C MET A 31 -13.21 16.67 -3.16
N PHE A 32 -12.89 17.93 -2.92
CA PHE A 32 -12.20 18.38 -1.70
C PHE A 32 -13.10 18.51 -0.45
N ARG A 33 -14.35 18.05 -0.54
CA ARG A 33 -15.25 17.88 0.62
C ARG A 33 -15.48 16.42 0.98
N MET A 34 -14.86 15.49 0.25
CA MET A 34 -14.97 14.06 0.57
C MET A 34 -14.14 13.71 1.80
N PRO A 35 -14.59 12.74 2.62
CA PRO A 35 -13.76 12.13 3.66
C PRO A 35 -12.44 11.59 3.09
N LEU A 36 -11.37 11.62 3.90
CA LEU A 36 -10.05 11.15 3.45
C LEU A 36 -10.03 9.64 3.20
N PHE A 37 -10.85 8.87 3.91
CA PHE A 37 -11.06 7.45 3.60
C PHE A 37 -11.56 7.24 2.17
N VAL A 38 -12.50 8.08 1.70
CA VAL A 38 -13.03 7.99 0.33
C VAL A 38 -11.95 8.32 -0.70
N TRP A 39 -11.08 9.30 -0.43
CA TRP A 39 -9.91 9.59 -1.26
C TRP A 39 -8.96 8.39 -1.34
N ASN A 40 -8.64 7.78 -0.19
CA ASN A 40 -7.77 6.61 -0.17
C ASN A 40 -8.39 5.44 -0.94
N THR A 41 -9.69 5.19 -0.82
CA THR A 41 -10.42 4.15 -1.55
C THR A 41 -10.42 4.42 -3.07
N LEU A 42 -10.63 5.67 -3.48
CA LEU A 42 -10.60 6.05 -4.90
C LEU A 42 -9.22 5.79 -5.50
N ILE A 43 -8.16 6.25 -4.83
CA ILE A 43 -6.77 6.11 -5.30
C ILE A 43 -6.36 4.63 -5.30
N THR A 44 -6.75 3.87 -4.28
CA THR A 44 -6.54 2.41 -4.23
C THR A 44 -7.21 1.73 -5.43
N SER A 45 -8.45 2.09 -5.75
CA SER A 45 -9.17 1.51 -6.89
C SER A 45 -8.50 1.83 -8.23
N ILE A 46 -7.92 3.03 -8.39
CA ILE A 46 -7.13 3.37 -9.57
C ILE A 46 -5.86 2.51 -9.64
N LEU A 47 -5.16 2.31 -8.52
CA LEU A 47 -3.99 1.43 -8.48
C LEU A 47 -4.34 -0.02 -8.84
N VAL A 48 -5.48 -0.53 -8.41
CA VAL A 48 -5.99 -1.86 -8.79
C VAL A 48 -6.11 -1.96 -10.32
N LEU A 49 -6.71 -0.96 -10.98
CA LEU A 49 -6.87 -0.96 -12.44
C LEU A 49 -5.54 -0.95 -13.21
N ILE A 50 -4.48 -0.44 -12.60
CA ILE A 50 -3.15 -0.40 -13.22
C ILE A 50 -2.38 -1.72 -12.94
N ALA A 51 -2.39 -2.19 -11.70
CA ALA A 51 -1.53 -3.27 -11.25
C ALA A 51 -2.07 -4.67 -11.60
N PHE A 52 -3.36 -4.93 -11.42
CA PHE A 52 -3.95 -6.25 -11.61
C PHE A 52 -3.95 -6.76 -13.05
N PRO A 53 -4.13 -5.94 -14.10
CA PRO A 53 -4.00 -6.41 -15.48
C PRO A 53 -2.60 -6.95 -15.81
N ILE A 54 -1.55 -6.37 -15.22
CA ILE A 54 -0.17 -6.82 -15.43
C ILE A 54 0.05 -8.18 -14.77
N LEU A 55 -0.43 -8.37 -13.54
CA LEU A 55 -0.44 -9.68 -12.90
C LEU A 55 -1.23 -10.69 -13.72
N GLY A 56 -2.41 -10.29 -14.20
CA GLY A 56 -3.26 -11.13 -15.06
C GLY A 56 -2.54 -11.59 -16.32
N GLY A 57 -1.84 -10.67 -16.99
CA GLY A 57 -1.02 -10.97 -18.16
C GLY A 57 0.13 -11.94 -17.84
N ALA A 58 0.85 -11.70 -16.74
CA ALA A 58 1.94 -12.57 -16.30
C ALA A 58 1.46 -14.00 -15.97
N LEU A 59 0.30 -14.13 -15.31
CA LEU A 59 -0.29 -15.43 -14.98
C LEU A 59 -0.79 -16.17 -16.21
N LEU A 60 -1.38 -15.47 -17.20
CA LEU A 60 -1.76 -16.07 -18.47
C LEU A 60 -0.54 -16.53 -19.26
N SER A 61 0.52 -15.72 -19.31
CA SER A 61 1.78 -16.11 -19.95
C SER A 61 2.38 -17.37 -19.32
N LEU A 62 2.34 -17.47 -18.00
CA LEU A 62 2.80 -18.66 -17.27
C LEU A 62 1.92 -19.90 -17.58
N GLU A 63 0.61 -19.72 -17.74
CA GLU A 63 -0.29 -20.81 -18.10
C GLU A 63 -0.07 -21.28 -19.54
N VAL A 64 0.18 -20.34 -20.46
CA VAL A 64 0.52 -20.66 -21.86
C VAL A 64 1.85 -21.41 -21.93
N ASP A 65 2.85 -21.03 -21.15
CA ASP A 65 4.12 -21.79 -21.05
C ASP A 65 3.87 -23.22 -20.58
N ARG A 66 3.01 -23.42 -19.58
CA ARG A 66 2.75 -24.73 -18.97
C ARG A 66 1.91 -25.65 -19.83
N LEU A 67 0.98 -25.10 -20.61
CA LEU A 67 0.03 -25.89 -21.40
C LEU A 67 0.44 -26.07 -22.86
N PHE A 68 1.17 -25.10 -23.41
CA PHE A 68 1.48 -25.04 -24.85
C PHE A 68 2.99 -24.98 -25.14
N ASP A 69 3.84 -25.09 -24.11
CA ASP A 69 5.30 -25.03 -24.25
C ASP A 69 5.77 -23.79 -25.03
N ALA A 70 5.18 -22.63 -24.74
CA ALA A 70 5.43 -21.39 -25.47
C ALA A 70 6.79 -20.75 -25.13
N GLN A 71 7.46 -21.22 -24.05
CA GLN A 71 8.79 -20.82 -23.60
C GLN A 71 8.98 -19.31 -23.36
N ILE A 72 7.90 -18.61 -22.95
CA ILE A 72 7.94 -17.16 -22.67
C ILE A 72 8.93 -16.86 -21.55
N PHE A 73 8.97 -17.70 -20.52
CA PHE A 73 9.89 -17.58 -19.38
C PHE A 73 11.11 -18.51 -19.50
N ALA A 74 11.45 -18.96 -20.70
CA ALA A 74 12.71 -19.67 -20.95
C ALA A 74 13.92 -18.75 -20.70
N ALA A 75 15.07 -19.33 -20.38
CA ALA A 75 16.29 -18.58 -20.06
C ALA A 75 16.69 -17.60 -21.17
N GLU A 76 16.51 -18.02 -22.45
CA GLU A 76 16.81 -17.20 -23.64
C GLU A 76 15.89 -15.97 -23.77
N HIS A 77 14.71 -15.99 -23.17
CA HIS A 77 13.69 -14.92 -23.25
C HIS A 77 13.58 -14.10 -21.96
N GLY A 78 14.57 -14.16 -21.08
CA GLY A 78 14.61 -13.40 -19.82
C GLY A 78 14.29 -14.22 -18.57
N GLY A 79 13.80 -15.45 -18.70
CA GLY A 79 13.70 -16.43 -17.60
C GLY A 79 13.00 -15.93 -16.36
N ALA A 80 13.58 -16.30 -15.21
CA ALA A 80 13.06 -15.92 -13.88
C ALA A 80 13.09 -14.39 -13.63
N ILE A 81 13.98 -13.64 -14.27
CA ILE A 81 14.06 -12.18 -14.12
C ILE A 81 12.86 -11.51 -14.77
N LEU A 82 12.45 -11.92 -15.96
CA LEU A 82 11.25 -11.41 -16.61
C LEU A 82 10.01 -11.65 -15.74
N TRP A 83 9.86 -12.87 -15.20
CA TRP A 83 8.79 -13.18 -14.25
C TRP A 83 8.82 -12.26 -13.04
N GLN A 84 9.98 -12.05 -12.41
CA GLN A 84 10.11 -11.20 -11.24
C GLN A 84 9.75 -9.74 -11.53
N HIS A 85 10.16 -9.18 -12.67
CA HIS A 85 9.79 -7.83 -13.06
C HIS A 85 8.27 -7.68 -13.22
N LEU A 86 7.62 -8.59 -13.93
CA LEU A 86 6.17 -8.58 -14.12
C LEU A 86 5.42 -8.76 -12.79
N PHE A 87 5.90 -9.68 -11.95
CA PHE A 87 5.30 -9.94 -10.64
C PHE A 87 5.44 -8.73 -9.70
N TRP A 88 6.64 -8.15 -9.57
CA TRP A 88 6.87 -7.05 -8.64
C TRP A 88 6.33 -5.72 -9.14
N PHE A 89 6.16 -5.54 -10.43
CA PHE A 89 5.43 -4.40 -10.97
C PHE A 89 3.97 -4.37 -10.48
N PHE A 90 3.38 -5.53 -10.24
CA PHE A 90 2.13 -5.66 -9.50
C PHE A 90 2.38 -5.62 -7.98
N GLY A 91 3.33 -6.41 -7.49
CA GLY A 91 3.49 -6.73 -6.07
C GLY A 91 3.82 -5.53 -5.19
N HIS A 92 4.53 -4.52 -5.70
CA HIS A 92 4.77 -3.31 -4.93
C HIS A 92 3.52 -2.41 -4.86
N PRO A 93 2.83 -2.04 -5.95
CA PRO A 93 1.53 -1.38 -5.84
C PRO A 93 0.53 -2.13 -4.96
N GLU A 94 0.55 -3.46 -4.93
CA GLU A 94 -0.33 -4.28 -4.08
C GLU A 94 -0.18 -3.95 -2.59
N VAL A 95 1.04 -3.75 -2.09
CA VAL A 95 1.23 -3.39 -0.68
C VAL A 95 0.64 -2.02 -0.35
N TYR A 96 0.60 -1.10 -1.31
CA TYR A 96 -0.08 0.19 -1.14
C TYR A 96 -1.60 0.10 -1.34
N ILE A 97 -2.08 -0.79 -2.20
CA ILE A 97 -3.50 -1.12 -2.33
C ILE A 97 -4.06 -1.60 -0.98
N ILE A 98 -3.27 -2.37 -0.24
CA ILE A 98 -3.63 -2.80 1.12
C ILE A 98 -3.48 -1.64 2.13
N ALA A 99 -2.37 -0.90 2.10
CA ALA A 99 -2.04 0.10 3.11
C ALA A 99 -2.91 1.36 3.06
N LEU A 100 -3.25 1.86 1.85
CA LEU A 100 -3.96 3.13 1.71
C LEU A 100 -5.35 3.14 2.37
N PRO A 101 -6.21 2.10 2.25
CA PRO A 101 -7.47 2.07 2.99
C PRO A 101 -7.27 2.12 4.51
N PHE A 102 -6.25 1.44 5.04
CA PHE A 102 -5.93 1.52 6.47
C PHE A 102 -5.44 2.90 6.89
N PHE A 103 -4.64 3.57 6.07
CA PHE A 103 -4.30 4.97 6.28
C PHE A 103 -5.54 5.86 6.31
N GLY A 104 -6.52 5.57 5.45
CA GLY A 104 -7.82 6.24 5.45
C GLY A 104 -8.56 6.05 6.77
N ILE A 105 -8.66 4.81 7.26
CA ILE A 105 -9.34 4.49 8.53
C ILE A 105 -8.68 5.24 9.70
N VAL A 106 -7.35 5.16 9.83
CA VAL A 106 -6.61 5.86 10.89
C VAL A 106 -6.82 7.37 10.79
N THR A 107 -6.81 7.91 9.58
CA THR A 107 -7.04 9.34 9.33
C THR A 107 -8.42 9.82 9.78
N GLU A 108 -9.45 8.98 9.70
CA GLU A 108 -10.80 9.32 10.19
C GLU A 108 -10.95 9.11 11.72
N ILE A 109 -10.23 8.15 12.30
CA ILE A 109 -10.31 7.87 13.75
C ILE A 109 -9.61 8.99 14.55
N LEU A 110 -8.42 9.41 14.14
CA LEU A 110 -7.60 10.34 14.92
C LEU A 110 -8.30 11.67 15.24
N PRO A 111 -9.00 12.34 14.30
CA PRO A 111 -9.72 13.58 14.62
C PRO A 111 -10.84 13.40 15.64
N VAL A 112 -11.58 12.29 15.53
CA VAL A 112 -12.70 11.98 16.44
C VAL A 112 -12.21 11.84 17.87
N PHE A 113 -11.18 11.01 18.08
CA PHE A 113 -10.64 10.72 19.41
C PHE A 113 -9.64 11.76 19.92
N SER A 114 -9.25 12.73 19.08
CA SER A 114 -8.51 13.93 19.48
C SER A 114 -9.42 15.14 19.71
N ARG A 115 -10.72 15.02 19.39
CA ARG A 115 -11.71 16.10 19.42
C ARG A 115 -11.23 17.35 18.69
N LYS A 116 -10.59 17.16 17.55
CA LYS A 116 -9.95 18.22 16.78
C LYS A 116 -10.07 17.92 15.28
N PRO A 117 -10.29 18.92 14.41
CA PRO A 117 -10.32 18.69 12.98
C PRO A 117 -8.98 18.15 12.49
N ILE A 118 -9.03 17.36 11.40
CA ILE A 118 -7.82 16.80 10.79
C ILE A 118 -6.85 17.91 10.37
N PHE A 119 -5.61 17.76 10.73
CA PHE A 119 -4.56 18.69 10.32
C PHE A 119 -4.10 18.39 8.89
N GLY A 120 -4.03 19.43 8.04
CA GLY A 120 -3.43 19.33 6.72
C GLY A 120 -4.17 18.45 5.72
N TYR A 121 -5.51 18.56 5.62
CA TYR A 121 -6.35 17.78 4.70
C TYR A 121 -5.81 17.72 3.27
N VAL A 122 -5.48 18.87 2.66
CA VAL A 122 -4.95 18.92 1.28
C VAL A 122 -3.60 18.22 1.17
N GLY A 123 -2.74 18.37 2.19
CA GLY A 123 -1.46 17.68 2.28
C GLY A 123 -1.62 16.16 2.36
N LEU A 124 -2.63 15.67 3.08
CA LEU A 124 -2.96 14.24 3.17
C LEU A 124 -3.45 13.68 1.84
N VAL A 125 -4.30 14.42 1.11
CA VAL A 125 -4.73 14.05 -0.26
C VAL A 125 -3.54 14.01 -1.19
N GLY A 126 -2.72 15.07 -1.22
CA GLY A 126 -1.52 15.15 -2.05
C GLY A 126 -0.51 14.04 -1.73
N ALA A 127 -0.30 13.74 -0.44
CA ALA A 127 0.56 12.65 -0.03
C ALA A 127 0.04 11.27 -0.49
N THR A 128 -1.28 11.04 -0.46
CA THR A 128 -1.88 9.80 -0.97
C THR A 128 -1.67 9.65 -2.47
N LEU A 129 -1.88 10.71 -3.24
CA LEU A 129 -1.59 10.73 -4.68
C LEU A 129 -0.10 10.51 -4.96
N GLY A 130 0.78 11.17 -4.21
CA GLY A 130 2.23 11.02 -4.34
C GLY A 130 2.69 9.58 -4.09
N ILE A 131 2.17 8.92 -3.04
CA ILE A 131 2.44 7.51 -2.77
C ILE A 131 1.98 6.64 -3.96
N ALA A 132 0.77 6.86 -4.46
CA ALA A 132 0.22 6.06 -5.54
C ALA A 132 1.05 6.19 -6.84
N ILE A 133 1.42 7.40 -7.24
CA ILE A 133 2.23 7.64 -8.43
C ILE A 133 3.61 7.00 -8.27
N LEU A 134 4.28 7.21 -7.14
CA LEU A 134 5.61 6.68 -6.90
C LEU A 134 5.61 5.15 -6.76
N SER A 135 4.52 4.55 -6.27
CA SER A 135 4.42 3.10 -6.09
C SER A 135 4.64 2.31 -7.39
N ILE A 136 4.30 2.91 -8.54
CA ILE A 136 4.49 2.28 -9.84
C ILE A 136 5.96 2.30 -10.28
N ALA A 137 6.80 3.18 -9.72
CA ALA A 137 8.17 3.40 -10.14
C ALA A 137 9.24 2.75 -9.22
N VAL A 138 8.84 2.05 -8.16
CA VAL A 138 9.79 1.53 -7.15
C VAL A 138 9.88 0.01 -7.07
N TRP A 139 9.15 -0.73 -7.89
CA TRP A 139 8.95 -2.19 -7.76
C TRP A 139 10.25 -3.00 -7.65
N ALA A 140 11.32 -2.58 -8.33
CA ALA A 140 12.53 -3.40 -8.41
C ALA A 140 13.41 -3.35 -7.16
N HIS A 141 13.03 -2.59 -6.12
CA HIS A 141 13.70 -2.72 -4.82
C HIS A 141 13.46 -4.08 -4.15
N HIS A 142 12.44 -4.82 -4.59
CA HIS A 142 12.24 -6.22 -4.20
C HIS A 142 13.21 -7.19 -4.88
N MET A 143 13.98 -6.70 -5.86
CA MET A 143 14.86 -7.51 -6.71
C MET A 143 16.34 -7.14 -6.56
N PHE A 144 16.73 -6.36 -5.55
CA PHE A 144 18.12 -5.92 -5.37
C PHE A 144 19.11 -7.07 -5.23
N VAL A 145 18.67 -8.20 -4.66
CA VAL A 145 19.51 -9.41 -4.48
C VAL A 145 19.82 -10.10 -5.81
N THR A 146 19.03 -9.88 -6.85
CA THR A 146 19.26 -10.51 -8.15
C THR A 146 20.47 -9.92 -8.90
N GLY A 147 20.85 -8.68 -8.59
CA GLY A 147 21.89 -7.95 -9.29
C GLY A 147 21.50 -7.41 -10.68
N GLU A 148 20.31 -7.75 -11.17
CA GLU A 148 19.84 -7.46 -12.54
C GLU A 148 18.99 -6.18 -12.63
N VAL A 149 19.17 -5.23 -11.69
CA VAL A 149 18.38 -3.99 -11.62
C VAL A 149 19.26 -2.77 -11.45
N ASN A 150 18.80 -1.61 -11.95
CA ASN A 150 19.48 -0.34 -11.74
C ASN A 150 19.35 0.09 -10.26
N LEU A 151 20.30 -0.36 -9.45
CA LEU A 151 20.30 -0.15 -8.00
C LEU A 151 20.21 1.33 -7.59
N PRO A 152 21.00 2.27 -8.15
CA PRO A 152 20.91 3.69 -7.78
C PRO A 152 19.54 4.30 -8.05
N PHE A 153 18.94 3.99 -9.20
CA PHE A 153 17.63 4.50 -9.58
C PHE A 153 16.54 4.02 -8.62
N PHE A 154 16.41 2.69 -8.44
CA PHE A 154 15.36 2.14 -7.60
C PHE A 154 15.57 2.42 -6.11
N SER A 155 16.81 2.58 -5.67
CA SER A 155 17.12 3.06 -4.32
C SER A 155 16.65 4.50 -4.14
N GLY A 156 17.00 5.40 -5.05
CA GLY A 156 16.57 6.81 -5.02
C GLY A 156 15.05 6.96 -5.03
N MET A 157 14.36 6.21 -5.90
CA MET A 157 12.90 6.21 -5.95
C MET A 157 12.26 5.67 -4.66
N THR A 158 12.89 4.69 -4.02
CA THR A 158 12.44 4.14 -2.74
C THR A 158 12.62 5.14 -1.60
N PHE A 159 13.67 5.94 -1.59
CA PHE A 159 13.80 7.05 -0.64
C PHE A 159 12.73 8.12 -0.90
N LEU A 160 12.44 8.40 -2.16
CA LEU A 160 11.47 9.42 -2.53
C LEU A 160 10.05 9.08 -2.06
N ILE A 161 9.61 7.81 -2.11
CA ILE A 161 8.28 7.41 -1.65
C ILE A 161 8.12 7.51 -0.12
N ALA A 162 9.22 7.54 0.63
CA ALA A 162 9.18 7.77 2.07
C ALA A 162 8.73 9.21 2.42
N VAL A 163 8.97 10.18 1.55
CA VAL A 163 8.63 11.60 1.77
C VAL A 163 7.11 11.80 1.95
N PRO A 164 6.23 11.42 0.99
CA PRO A 164 4.79 11.59 1.18
C PRO A 164 4.26 10.74 2.34
N THR A 165 4.85 9.60 2.65
CA THR A 165 4.51 8.83 3.84
C THR A 165 4.84 9.61 5.12
N GLY A 166 6.00 10.25 5.18
CA GLY A 166 6.39 11.15 6.27
C GLY A 166 5.40 12.32 6.44
N VAL A 167 4.95 12.92 5.34
CA VAL A 167 3.91 13.97 5.37
C VAL A 167 2.65 13.47 6.06
N LYS A 168 2.19 12.24 5.78
CA LYS A 168 1.03 11.67 6.48
C LYS A 168 1.30 11.55 7.99
N PHE A 169 2.45 11.04 8.38
CA PHE A 169 2.81 10.91 9.79
C PHE A 169 2.81 12.25 10.53
N PHE A 170 3.41 13.28 9.96
CA PHE A 170 3.40 14.61 10.55
C PHE A 170 1.98 15.19 10.67
N ASN A 171 1.12 14.95 9.70
CA ASN A 171 -0.27 15.39 9.76
C ASN A 171 -1.07 14.63 10.85
N TRP A 172 -0.83 13.34 11.04
CA TRP A 172 -1.46 12.56 12.12
C TRP A 172 -1.00 13.03 13.49
N ILE A 173 0.31 13.25 13.68
CA ILE A 173 0.85 13.83 14.92
C ILE A 173 0.28 15.23 15.13
N GLY A 174 0.25 16.08 14.11
CA GLY A 174 -0.33 17.43 14.17
C GLY A 174 -1.82 17.44 14.51
N THR A 175 -2.57 16.41 14.13
CA THR A 175 -3.96 16.23 14.52
C THR A 175 -4.11 15.92 16.00
N MET A 176 -3.23 15.07 16.55
CA MET A 176 -3.24 14.74 17.97
C MET A 176 -2.67 15.86 18.86
N TRP A 177 -1.73 16.62 18.33
CA TRP A 177 -1.03 17.69 19.07
C TRP A 177 -2.00 18.77 19.54
N GLY A 178 -2.04 19.00 20.85
CA GLY A 178 -2.96 19.98 21.47
C GLY A 178 -4.43 19.59 21.39
N GLY A 179 -4.76 18.33 21.06
CA GLY A 179 -6.10 17.78 21.12
C GLY A 179 -6.47 17.24 22.50
N SER A 180 -7.77 17.07 22.74
CA SER A 180 -8.29 16.38 23.94
C SER A 180 -8.38 14.88 23.64
N LEU A 181 -7.30 14.15 23.89
CA LEU A 181 -7.19 12.74 23.53
C LEU A 181 -8.06 11.85 24.42
N SER A 182 -8.89 11.00 23.80
CA SER A 182 -9.60 9.90 24.44
C SER A 182 -8.94 8.58 24.03
N PHE A 183 -8.48 7.80 25.02
CA PHE A 183 -7.77 6.55 24.79
C PHE A 183 -8.70 5.32 24.71
N ASP A 184 -9.80 5.48 24.01
CA ASP A 184 -10.71 4.37 23.70
C ASP A 184 -10.04 3.39 22.71
N THR A 185 -10.60 2.20 22.60
CA THR A 185 -10.05 1.11 21.79
C THR A 185 -9.61 1.52 20.37
N PRO A 186 -10.42 2.28 19.58
CA PRO A 186 -9.98 2.67 18.22
C PRO A 186 -8.74 3.58 18.23
N MET A 187 -8.62 4.47 19.22
CA MET A 187 -7.47 5.36 19.37
C MET A 187 -6.21 4.59 19.74
N LEU A 188 -6.32 3.64 20.67
CA LEU A 188 -5.19 2.78 21.07
C LEU A 188 -4.68 1.96 19.88
N TRP A 189 -5.59 1.42 19.06
CA TRP A 189 -5.23 0.72 17.81
C TRP A 189 -4.55 1.65 16.81
N SER A 190 -5.02 2.88 16.66
CA SER A 190 -4.42 3.86 15.76
C SER A 190 -3.00 4.24 16.21
N ILE A 191 -2.77 4.45 17.50
CA ILE A 191 -1.43 4.72 18.05
C ILE A 191 -0.52 3.51 17.88
N GLY A 192 -1.01 2.31 18.16
CA GLY A 192 -0.28 1.06 17.93
C GLY A 192 0.13 0.88 16.46
N PHE A 193 -0.80 1.17 15.53
CA PHE A 193 -0.51 1.19 14.10
C PHE A 193 0.59 2.21 13.75
N LEU A 194 0.46 3.46 14.20
CA LEU A 194 1.45 4.50 13.92
C LEU A 194 2.84 4.09 14.40
N THR A 195 2.94 3.55 15.61
CA THR A 195 4.22 3.13 16.19
C THR A 195 4.85 1.99 15.39
N THR A 196 4.09 0.92 15.13
CA THR A 196 4.61 -0.26 14.41
C THR A 196 4.94 0.05 12.95
N PHE A 197 4.13 0.88 12.29
CA PHE A 197 4.37 1.29 10.92
C PHE A 197 5.58 2.22 10.79
N LEU A 198 5.81 3.12 11.77
CA LEU A 198 6.99 3.98 11.80
C LEU A 198 8.28 3.14 11.83
N PHE A 199 8.36 2.16 12.74
CA PHE A 199 9.54 1.28 12.82
C PHE A 199 9.71 0.44 11.55
N GLY A 200 8.62 -0.11 11.00
CA GLY A 200 8.64 -0.84 9.73
C GLY A 200 9.12 0.04 8.55
N GLY A 201 8.62 1.27 8.46
CA GLY A 201 9.00 2.23 7.43
C GLY A 201 10.47 2.65 7.52
N LEU A 202 10.96 2.97 8.72
CA LEU A 202 12.37 3.34 8.95
C LEU A 202 13.32 2.20 8.58
N THR A 203 13.00 0.96 8.95
CA THR A 203 13.81 -0.20 8.56
C THR A 203 13.78 -0.45 7.05
N GLY A 204 12.65 -0.19 6.38
CA GLY A 204 12.53 -0.23 4.92
C GLY A 204 13.43 0.79 4.22
N VAL A 205 13.48 2.02 4.74
CA VAL A 205 14.39 3.07 4.23
C VAL A 205 15.85 2.66 4.38
N ILE A 206 16.25 2.08 5.51
CA ILE A 206 17.61 1.57 5.72
C ILE A 206 17.94 0.47 4.70
N LEU A 207 17.01 -0.46 4.46
CA LEU A 207 17.17 -1.54 3.48
C LEU A 207 17.26 -1.05 2.03
N ALA A 208 16.67 0.10 1.72
CA ALA A 208 16.76 0.72 0.40
C ALA A 208 18.16 1.27 0.09
N SER A 209 19.05 1.39 1.09
CA SER A 209 20.43 1.86 0.89
C SER A 209 21.26 0.83 0.11
N PRO A 210 21.99 1.26 -0.94
CA PRO A 210 22.86 0.37 -1.73
C PRO A 210 23.92 -0.37 -0.90
N ARG A 211 24.39 0.23 0.18
CA ARG A 211 25.39 -0.37 1.09
C ARG A 211 24.82 -1.53 1.90
N SER A 212 23.54 -1.53 2.23
CA SER A 212 22.93 -2.61 3.03
C SER A 212 22.65 -3.86 2.21
N THR A 213 22.54 -3.72 0.88
CA THR A 213 22.24 -4.83 -0.04
C THR A 213 23.51 -5.57 -0.49
N SER A 214 24.68 -4.92 -0.50
CA SER A 214 25.95 -5.51 -0.95
C SER A 214 26.68 -6.33 0.12
N THR A 215 26.34 -6.18 1.40
CA THR A 215 27.13 -6.73 2.51
C THR A 215 26.53 -7.93 3.21
N SER A 216 25.28 -8.33 2.97
CA SER A 216 24.76 -9.54 3.59
C SER A 216 23.42 -10.02 3.02
N PRO A 217 23.36 -11.19 2.40
CA PRO A 217 22.12 -11.97 2.28
C PRO A 217 21.87 -12.72 3.61
N THR A 218 21.84 -12.02 4.76
CA THR A 218 21.53 -12.69 6.02
C THR A 218 20.04 -12.86 6.21
N PRO A 219 19.59 -13.97 6.87
CA PRO A 219 18.18 -14.22 7.19
C PRO A 219 17.49 -13.08 7.95
N THR A 220 18.26 -12.18 8.57
CA THR A 220 17.77 -10.98 9.27
C THR A 220 17.09 -9.96 8.35
N SER A 221 17.36 -9.96 7.03
CA SER A 221 16.64 -9.07 6.09
C SER A 221 15.18 -9.47 5.94
N TRP A 222 14.84 -10.76 6.05
CA TRP A 222 13.47 -11.27 6.00
C TRP A 222 12.63 -10.85 7.22
N TRP A 223 13.23 -10.79 8.38
CA TRP A 223 12.56 -10.34 9.62
C TRP A 223 12.24 -8.84 9.58
N ARG A 224 13.06 -8.02 8.92
CA ARG A 224 12.88 -6.57 8.81
C ARG A 224 11.74 -6.18 7.87
N THR A 225 11.55 -6.91 6.77
CA THR A 225 10.39 -6.72 5.87
C THR A 225 9.09 -7.27 6.45
N SER A 226 9.16 -8.30 7.29
CA SER A 226 7.96 -8.88 7.90
C SER A 226 7.29 -7.97 8.94
N THR A 227 7.99 -6.97 9.47
CA THR A 227 7.42 -6.00 10.43
C THR A 227 6.32 -5.14 9.78
N THR A 228 6.46 -4.83 8.48
CA THR A 228 5.42 -4.10 7.71
C THR A 228 4.17 -4.95 7.53
N TRP A 229 4.33 -6.27 7.35
CA TRP A 229 3.22 -7.21 7.24
C TRP A 229 2.52 -7.46 8.58
N CYS A 230 3.24 -7.39 9.70
CA CYS A 230 2.63 -7.49 11.02
C CYS A 230 1.71 -6.33 11.34
N SER A 231 2.07 -5.09 10.96
CA SER A 231 1.20 -3.93 11.17
C SER A 231 -0.07 -3.99 10.33
N ALA A 232 0.01 -4.47 9.08
CA ALA A 232 -1.17 -4.69 8.23
C ALA A 232 -2.06 -5.84 8.75
N ARG A 233 -1.48 -6.94 9.23
CA ARG A 233 -2.23 -8.05 9.87
C ARG A 233 -2.88 -7.65 11.19
N TRP A 234 -2.27 -6.76 11.96
CA TRP A 234 -2.86 -6.22 13.17
C TRP A 234 -4.11 -5.43 12.86
N CYS A 235 -4.06 -4.58 11.83
CA CYS A 235 -5.21 -3.78 11.40
C CYS A 235 -6.37 -4.63 10.86
N SER A 236 -6.09 -5.72 10.13
CA SER A 236 -7.15 -6.58 9.59
C SER A 236 -7.94 -7.37 10.65
N ARG A 237 -7.33 -7.61 11.82
CA ARG A 237 -8.03 -8.24 12.97
C ARG A 237 -8.89 -7.27 13.76
N CYS A 238 -8.79 -5.98 13.53
CA CYS A 238 -9.53 -4.92 14.22
C CYS A 238 -10.72 -4.41 13.42
N SER A 239 -11.19 -5.16 12.42
CA SER A 239 -12.45 -4.87 11.74
C SER A 239 -13.60 -4.84 12.77
N PRO A 240 -14.44 -3.79 12.79
CA PRO A 240 -15.54 -3.63 13.77
C PRO A 240 -16.63 -4.70 13.68
N ALA A 241 -16.49 -5.71 12.83
CA ALA A 241 -17.44 -6.82 12.70
C ALA A 241 -17.54 -7.74 13.93
N SER A 242 -16.67 -7.62 14.93
CA SER A 242 -16.69 -8.48 16.12
C SER A 242 -17.37 -7.85 17.35
N THR A 243 -17.92 -6.63 17.27
CA THR A 243 -18.59 -5.97 18.40
C THR A 243 -20.12 -6.05 18.37
N SER A 244 -20.69 -6.84 17.47
CA SER A 244 -22.14 -7.12 17.51
C SER A 244 -22.43 -8.41 18.28
N GLY A 245 -22.31 -8.39 19.60
CA GLY A 245 -22.67 -9.54 20.43
C GLY A 245 -22.63 -9.24 21.92
N GLY A 246 -23.67 -8.65 22.46
CA GLY A 246 -23.77 -8.51 23.91
C GLY A 246 -24.71 -7.42 24.42
N ARG A 247 -25.97 -7.42 23.95
CA ARG A 247 -27.03 -6.88 24.80
C ARG A 247 -27.51 -7.99 25.73
N ARG A 248 -27.22 -7.87 26.99
CA ARG A 248 -28.09 -8.25 28.10
C ARG A 248 -27.97 -7.19 29.16
#